data_fe081bb6504be4580ace1ac1805712c7
#
_entry.id   fe081bb6504be4580ace1ac1805712c7
#
_cell.length_a   1.000
_cell.length_b   1.000
_cell.length_c   1.000
_cell.angle_alpha   90.00
_cell.angle_beta   90.00
_cell.angle_gamma   90.00
#
_symmetry.space_group_name_H-M   'P 1'
#
loop_
_entity.id
_entity.type
_entity.pdbx_description
1 polymer ?
#
loop_
_entity_poly.entity_id
_entity_poly.type
_entity_poly.pdbx_seq_one_letter_code
_entity_poly.pdbx_strand_id
1 'polypeptide(L)'
;MAINSNTKYGVTPQGFVRMRLPEIQSNLFDRFESKVGQAVSRKPNSVIAIILSLVAEESDQQWQLAEYDYYARSPMTADDGSIDNTVMYSNVLRRGEEYTYFYEVCYGRNGFVLPANCQVKGSDGEKYNIAAPDIITLDNCVSVTLFIPNVTEGDSFGFILNKSVRVSYTAVTGDNVEAVYSKLLQQIYGDEWSGSILDGNLVLNQTDRRYGGTVVPTETFTVIEVGTPIKFVAENYGPLDPLLKNGNVY
;
A
#
# COMPACT_ATOMS: atom_id res chain seq x y z
N MET A 1 15.46 39.16 -20.42
CA MET A 1 16.76 39.51 -19.80
C MET A 1 17.74 38.40 -20.18
N ALA A 2 18.74 38.66 -20.99
CA ALA A 2 19.69 37.62 -21.38
C ALA A 2 20.56 37.25 -20.17
N ILE A 3 20.55 35.98 -19.79
CA ILE A 3 21.44 35.44 -18.75
C ILE A 3 22.84 35.50 -19.30
N ASN A 4 23.72 36.27 -18.64
CA ASN A 4 25.10 36.44 -19.08
C ASN A 4 25.83 35.12 -18.75
N SER A 5 26.05 34.28 -19.75
CA SER A 5 26.63 32.93 -19.64
C SER A 5 28.07 32.89 -19.13
N ASN A 6 28.64 34.03 -18.76
CA ASN A 6 30.04 34.17 -18.34
C ASN A 6 30.19 34.52 -16.83
N THR A 7 29.14 34.41 -16.04
CA THR A 7 29.24 34.63 -14.58
C THR A 7 29.69 33.35 -13.89
N LYS A 8 30.68 33.46 -13.01
CA LYS A 8 31.18 32.32 -12.18
C LYS A 8 30.09 31.81 -11.22
N TYR A 9 29.16 32.68 -10.82
CA TYR A 9 28.11 32.41 -9.83
C TYR A 9 26.72 32.71 -10.38
N GLY A 10 25.69 32.11 -9.79
CA GLY A 10 24.31 32.21 -10.25
C GLY A 10 23.94 31.09 -11.18
N VAL A 11 23.00 31.31 -12.08
CA VAL A 11 22.56 30.31 -13.06
C VAL A 11 23.60 30.18 -14.16
N THR A 12 24.23 29.02 -14.24
CA THR A 12 25.25 28.67 -15.21
C THR A 12 24.75 27.55 -16.15
N PRO A 13 25.44 27.24 -17.26
CA PRO A 13 25.11 26.09 -18.10
C PRO A 13 25.17 24.72 -17.35
N GLN A 14 25.88 24.67 -16.24
CA GLN A 14 26.02 23.48 -15.39
C GLN A 14 25.02 23.45 -14.24
N GLY A 15 24.14 24.44 -14.11
CA GLY A 15 23.20 24.61 -13.04
C GLY A 15 23.45 25.84 -12.18
N PHE A 16 22.89 25.91 -10.98
CA PHE A 16 23.10 27.03 -10.08
C PHE A 16 24.40 26.86 -9.28
N VAL A 17 25.25 27.90 -9.32
CA VAL A 17 26.52 27.93 -8.57
C VAL A 17 26.42 29.03 -7.52
N ARG A 18 26.39 28.66 -6.24
CA ARG A 18 26.32 29.56 -5.10
C ARG A 18 27.70 30.16 -4.79
N MET A 19 27.74 31.46 -4.53
CA MET A 19 28.93 32.08 -3.90
C MET A 19 28.92 31.72 -2.41
N ARG A 20 30.02 31.20 -1.92
CA ARG A 20 30.14 30.73 -0.50
C ARG A 20 30.70 31.82 0.39
N LEU A 21 30.42 31.73 1.70
CA LEU A 21 30.79 32.72 2.72
C LEU A 21 32.23 33.22 2.62
N PRO A 22 33.29 32.40 2.47
CA PRO A 22 34.66 32.91 2.35
C PRO A 22 34.89 33.79 1.13
N GLU A 23 34.23 33.45 0.00
CA GLU A 23 34.33 34.23 -1.26
C GLU A 23 33.56 35.54 -1.14
N ILE A 24 32.39 35.52 -0.48
CA ILE A 24 31.60 36.74 -0.21
C ILE A 24 32.40 37.67 0.69
N GLN A 25 32.99 37.14 1.76
CA GLN A 25 33.84 37.91 2.67
C GLN A 25 35.01 38.57 1.92
N SER A 26 35.77 37.78 1.14
CA SER A 26 36.92 38.33 0.38
C SER A 26 36.48 39.45 -0.56
N ASN A 27 35.40 39.23 -1.31
CA ASN A 27 34.85 40.22 -2.23
C ASN A 27 34.38 41.51 -1.52
N LEU A 28 33.80 41.39 -0.32
CA LEU A 28 33.39 42.56 0.46
C LEU A 28 34.57 43.34 0.95
N PHE A 29 35.61 42.69 1.43
CA PHE A 29 36.85 43.37 1.84
C PHE A 29 37.52 44.07 0.69
N ASP A 30 37.72 43.40 -0.46
CA ASP A 30 38.34 43.96 -1.65
C ASP A 30 37.60 45.19 -2.19
N ARG A 31 36.26 45.11 -2.22
CA ARG A 31 35.40 46.22 -2.61
C ARG A 31 35.44 47.37 -1.61
N PHE A 32 35.48 47.09 -0.33
CA PHE A 32 35.59 48.10 0.73
C PHE A 32 36.92 48.82 0.66
N GLU A 33 38.05 48.08 0.61
CA GLU A 33 39.37 48.62 0.44
C GLU A 33 39.50 49.49 -0.81
N SER A 34 38.95 49.06 -1.94
CA SER A 34 38.91 49.84 -3.16
C SER A 34 38.13 51.14 -3.03
N LYS A 35 37.06 51.16 -2.20
CA LYS A 35 36.27 52.39 -1.98
C LYS A 35 36.89 53.35 -1.00
N VAL A 36 37.56 52.83 0.04
CA VAL A 36 38.23 53.63 1.08
C VAL A 36 39.59 54.13 0.59
N GLY A 37 40.21 53.48 -0.40
CA GLY A 37 41.52 53.81 -0.94
C GLY A 37 42.70 53.38 -0.06
N GLN A 38 42.48 52.57 0.97
CA GLN A 38 43.53 52.04 1.84
C GLN A 38 43.17 50.63 2.34
N ALA A 39 44.21 49.86 2.67
CA ALA A 39 44.03 48.52 3.24
C ALA A 39 43.42 48.60 4.63
N VAL A 40 42.47 47.70 4.93
CA VAL A 40 41.80 47.61 6.21
C VAL A 40 42.19 46.32 6.95
N SER A 41 42.17 46.40 8.26
CA SER A 41 42.48 45.24 9.09
C SER A 41 41.45 44.15 8.92
N ARG A 42 41.88 42.98 8.41
CA ARG A 42 41.07 41.75 8.29
C ARG A 42 41.13 40.87 9.54
N LYS A 43 41.66 41.38 10.66
CA LYS A 43 41.73 40.65 11.93
C LYS A 43 40.32 40.51 12.51
N PRO A 44 39.95 39.33 13.07
CA PRO A 44 38.61 39.09 13.60
C PRO A 44 38.10 40.10 14.63
N ASN A 45 39.03 40.75 15.35
CA ASN A 45 38.70 41.74 16.40
C ASN A 45 38.57 43.19 15.84
N SER A 46 38.75 43.41 14.56
CA SER A 46 38.54 44.72 13.96
C SER A 46 37.05 44.99 13.78
N VAL A 47 36.57 46.16 14.18
CA VAL A 47 35.18 46.60 14.05
C VAL A 47 34.71 46.47 12.58
N ILE A 48 35.56 46.87 11.64
CA ILE A 48 35.26 46.77 10.18
C ILE A 48 35.14 45.30 9.78
N ALA A 49 36.04 44.43 10.24
CA ALA A 49 35.98 43.01 9.95
C ALA A 49 34.69 42.38 10.48
N ILE A 50 34.25 42.73 11.69
CA ILE A 50 33.00 42.26 12.28
C ILE A 50 31.79 42.70 11.43
N ILE A 51 31.73 43.98 11.07
CA ILE A 51 30.62 44.51 10.25
C ILE A 51 30.55 43.81 8.88
N LEU A 52 31.70 43.68 8.18
CA LEU A 52 31.76 43.00 6.91
C LEU A 52 31.45 41.52 6.98
N SER A 53 31.79 40.86 8.08
CA SER A 53 31.43 39.46 8.35
C SER A 53 29.91 39.29 8.50
N LEU A 54 29.26 40.17 9.27
CA LEU A 54 27.80 40.14 9.43
C LEU A 54 27.05 40.32 8.08
N VAL A 55 27.54 41.28 7.27
CA VAL A 55 26.98 41.48 5.91
C VAL A 55 27.24 40.27 5.00
N ALA A 56 28.39 39.60 5.15
CA ALA A 56 28.72 38.41 4.38
C ALA A 56 27.82 37.22 4.79
N GLU A 57 27.56 37.04 6.08
CA GLU A 57 26.66 36.00 6.59
C GLU A 57 25.25 36.19 6.08
N GLU A 58 24.70 37.40 6.14
CA GLU A 58 23.40 37.73 5.59
C GLU A 58 23.32 37.46 4.06
N SER A 59 24.39 37.84 3.34
CA SER A 59 24.48 37.57 1.91
C SER A 59 24.58 36.08 1.60
N ASP A 60 25.25 35.27 2.44
CA ASP A 60 25.33 33.82 2.27
C ASP A 60 23.96 33.17 2.46
N GLN A 61 23.15 33.64 3.42
CA GLN A 61 21.78 33.17 3.59
C GLN A 61 20.92 33.47 2.35
N GLN A 62 21.07 34.64 1.75
CA GLN A 62 20.37 34.98 0.48
C GLN A 62 20.78 34.07 -0.67
N TRP A 63 22.08 33.74 -0.77
CA TRP A 63 22.56 32.78 -1.76
C TRP A 63 22.03 31.37 -1.53
N GLN A 64 21.89 30.94 -0.27
CA GLN A 64 21.29 29.65 0.08
C GLN A 64 19.82 29.61 -0.33
N LEU A 65 19.07 30.68 -0.04
CA LEU A 65 17.67 30.78 -0.44
C LEU A 65 17.50 30.75 -1.96
N ALA A 66 18.36 31.46 -2.69
CA ALA A 66 18.35 31.48 -4.16
C ALA A 66 18.66 30.10 -4.77
N GLU A 67 19.60 29.36 -4.17
CA GLU A 67 19.93 27.98 -4.56
C GLU A 67 18.73 27.07 -4.34
N TYR A 68 18.11 27.16 -3.16
CA TYR A 68 16.89 26.39 -2.83
C TYR A 68 15.75 26.70 -3.82
N ASP A 69 15.46 27.98 -4.07
CA ASP A 69 14.40 28.40 -5.00
C ASP A 69 14.66 27.89 -6.43
N TYR A 70 15.92 27.88 -6.87
CA TYR A 70 16.29 27.34 -8.18
C TYR A 70 15.97 25.85 -8.30
N TYR A 71 16.35 25.04 -7.30
CA TYR A 71 16.12 23.61 -7.32
C TYR A 71 14.66 23.24 -7.04
N ALA A 72 13.95 24.03 -6.24
CA ALA A 72 12.52 23.83 -5.93
C ALA A 72 11.60 23.98 -7.15
N ARG A 73 12.06 24.59 -8.24
CA ARG A 73 11.28 24.77 -9.48
C ARG A 73 11.29 23.58 -10.42
N SER A 74 12.13 22.60 -10.17
CA SER A 74 12.23 21.40 -11.02
C SER A 74 11.64 20.19 -10.32
N PRO A 75 10.75 19.41 -10.96
CA PRO A 75 10.17 18.20 -10.37
C PRO A 75 11.23 17.14 -9.97
N MET A 76 12.41 17.18 -10.60
CA MET A 76 13.49 16.23 -10.33
C MET A 76 14.31 16.57 -9.07
N THR A 77 14.27 17.82 -8.62
CA THR A 77 15.10 18.33 -7.52
C THR A 77 14.31 19.00 -6.42
N ALA A 78 12.99 19.19 -6.64
CA ALA A 78 12.06 19.70 -5.65
C ALA A 78 11.79 18.63 -4.58
N ASP A 79 11.49 19.08 -3.37
CA ASP A 79 11.11 18.26 -2.25
C ASP A 79 9.80 18.78 -1.61
N ASP A 80 9.11 17.89 -0.87
CA ASP A 80 7.89 18.16 -0.12
C ASP A 80 6.87 19.09 -0.84
N GLY A 81 6.53 20.21 -0.23
CA GLY A 81 5.55 21.17 -0.76
C GLY A 81 5.96 21.81 -2.09
N SER A 82 7.25 21.85 -2.41
CA SER A 82 7.75 22.37 -3.68
C SER A 82 7.41 21.44 -4.85
N ILE A 83 7.40 20.12 -4.60
CA ILE A 83 6.94 19.13 -5.60
C ILE A 83 5.46 19.38 -5.91
N ASP A 84 4.63 19.52 -4.87
CA ASP A 84 3.20 19.73 -5.04
C ASP A 84 2.91 20.96 -5.91
N ASN A 85 3.59 22.07 -5.65
CA ASN A 85 3.47 23.29 -6.45
C ASN A 85 3.92 23.08 -7.91
N THR A 86 5.01 22.33 -8.12
CA THR A 86 5.56 22.12 -9.46
C THR A 86 4.68 21.22 -10.31
N VAL A 87 4.13 20.14 -9.72
CA VAL A 87 3.29 19.17 -10.44
C VAL A 87 1.83 19.61 -10.59
N MET A 88 1.37 20.58 -9.78
CA MET A 88 0.03 21.15 -9.87
C MET A 88 -0.28 21.73 -11.26
N TYR A 89 0.71 22.29 -11.94
CA TYR A 89 0.56 22.78 -13.32
C TYR A 89 0.22 21.67 -14.33
N SER A 90 0.57 20.43 -14.01
CA SER A 90 0.22 19.25 -14.82
C SER A 90 -1.08 18.58 -14.37
N ASN A 91 -1.85 19.25 -13.51
CA ASN A 91 -3.09 18.71 -12.90
C ASN A 91 -2.89 17.39 -12.14
N VAL A 92 -1.69 17.19 -11.62
CA VAL A 92 -1.36 16.06 -10.74
C VAL A 92 -1.44 16.57 -9.30
N LEU A 93 -2.32 15.96 -8.53
CA LEU A 93 -2.46 16.28 -7.12
C LEU A 93 -1.87 15.13 -6.30
N ARG A 94 -1.24 15.47 -5.17
CA ARG A 94 -0.83 14.47 -4.20
C ARG A 94 -2.06 13.71 -3.71
N ARG A 95 -1.99 12.40 -3.66
CA ARG A 95 -3.02 11.61 -2.98
C ARG A 95 -3.01 11.99 -1.50
N GLY A 96 -4.21 12.24 -0.97
CA GLY A 96 -4.39 12.45 0.46
C GLY A 96 -3.94 11.21 1.25
N GLU A 97 -3.80 11.37 2.54
CA GLU A 97 -3.61 10.24 3.44
C GLU A 97 -4.82 9.32 3.32
N GLU A 98 -4.57 8.05 3.04
CA GLU A 98 -5.58 7.01 2.98
C GLU A 98 -5.33 6.01 4.10
N TYR A 99 -6.42 5.42 4.60
CA TYR A 99 -6.30 4.32 5.54
C TYR A 99 -5.75 3.08 4.84
N THR A 100 -4.82 2.39 5.48
CA THR A 100 -4.41 1.07 5.03
C THR A 100 -5.59 0.11 5.10
N TYR A 101 -5.80 -0.68 4.08
CA TYR A 101 -6.82 -1.72 4.06
C TYR A 101 -6.25 -3.05 3.56
N PHE A 102 -6.89 -4.13 3.98
CA PHE A 102 -6.59 -5.48 3.50
C PHE A 102 -7.85 -6.34 3.49
N TYR A 103 -7.75 -7.49 2.86
CA TYR A 103 -8.81 -8.49 2.87
C TYR A 103 -8.35 -9.68 3.71
N GLU A 104 -9.18 -10.08 4.66
CA GLU A 104 -8.97 -11.25 5.50
C GLU A 104 -10.11 -12.23 5.31
N VAL A 105 -9.83 -13.53 5.39
CA VAL A 105 -10.84 -14.56 5.24
C VAL A 105 -11.51 -14.83 6.58
N CYS A 106 -12.76 -14.42 6.70
CA CYS A 106 -13.57 -14.71 7.87
C CYS A 106 -14.35 -16.02 7.68
N TYR A 107 -14.19 -16.93 8.62
CA TYR A 107 -14.83 -18.23 8.60
C TYR A 107 -16.09 -18.22 9.48
N GLY A 108 -17.15 -18.84 8.99
CA GLY A 108 -18.39 -18.97 9.75
C GLY A 108 -19.50 -19.68 8.99
N ARG A 109 -20.71 -19.64 9.54
CA ARG A 109 -21.88 -20.23 8.91
C ARG A 109 -22.37 -19.40 7.73
N ASN A 110 -22.81 -20.03 6.67
CA ASN A 110 -23.45 -19.35 5.55
C ASN A 110 -24.63 -18.49 6.03
N GLY A 111 -24.67 -17.24 5.61
CA GLY A 111 -25.68 -16.26 5.99
C GLY A 111 -25.40 -15.52 7.30
N PHE A 112 -24.26 -15.75 7.97
CA PHE A 112 -23.89 -15.01 9.16
C PHE A 112 -23.48 -13.57 8.81
N VAL A 113 -24.12 -12.60 9.47
CA VAL A 113 -23.87 -11.17 9.27
C VAL A 113 -22.78 -10.71 10.22
N LEU A 114 -21.70 -10.17 9.69
CA LEU A 114 -20.66 -9.51 10.45
C LEU A 114 -21.07 -8.05 10.72
N PRO A 115 -21.24 -7.66 12.01
CA PRO A 115 -21.65 -6.30 12.34
C PRO A 115 -20.53 -5.27 12.08
N ALA A 116 -20.91 -4.01 11.88
CA ALA A 116 -20.00 -2.90 11.58
C ALA A 116 -18.93 -2.61 12.66
N ASN A 117 -19.09 -3.16 13.85
CA ASN A 117 -18.15 -2.99 14.95
C ASN A 117 -17.17 -4.16 15.11
N CYS A 118 -17.12 -5.08 14.15
CA CYS A 118 -16.11 -6.13 14.14
C CYS A 118 -14.72 -5.54 13.95
N GLN A 119 -13.81 -5.95 14.82
CA GLN A 119 -12.41 -5.53 14.79
C GLN A 119 -11.50 -6.76 14.75
N VAL A 120 -10.42 -6.63 14.04
CA VAL A 120 -9.28 -7.55 14.08
C VAL A 120 -8.05 -6.81 14.59
N LYS A 121 -7.20 -7.50 15.31
CA LYS A 121 -5.95 -6.93 15.81
C LYS A 121 -4.79 -7.57 15.07
N GLY A 122 -3.93 -6.74 14.47
CA GLY A 122 -2.71 -7.18 13.83
C GLY A 122 -1.67 -7.69 14.83
N SER A 123 -0.67 -8.39 14.33
CA SER A 123 0.47 -8.86 15.15
C SER A 123 1.32 -7.73 15.74
N ASP A 124 1.25 -6.55 15.15
CA ASP A 124 1.85 -5.29 15.58
C ASP A 124 1.07 -4.59 16.71
N GLY A 125 -0.15 -5.07 17.00
CA GLY A 125 -1.05 -4.48 17.97
C GLY A 125 -2.02 -3.45 17.42
N GLU A 126 -1.91 -3.08 16.14
CA GLU A 126 -2.83 -2.17 15.46
C GLU A 126 -4.21 -2.81 15.27
N LYS A 127 -5.23 -1.96 15.30
CA LYS A 127 -6.62 -2.36 15.15
C LYS A 127 -7.14 -2.01 13.76
N TYR A 128 -7.89 -2.95 13.20
CA TYR A 128 -8.53 -2.80 11.92
C TYR A 128 -10.03 -3.06 12.07
N ASN A 129 -10.82 -2.15 11.57
CA ASN A 129 -12.27 -2.23 11.61
C ASN A 129 -12.79 -2.80 10.29
N ILE A 130 -13.92 -3.51 10.34
CA ILE A 130 -14.63 -3.88 9.12
C ILE A 130 -15.04 -2.61 8.36
N ALA A 131 -14.79 -2.59 7.04
CA ALA A 131 -15.07 -1.41 6.21
C ALA A 131 -16.57 -1.10 6.12
N ALA A 132 -17.40 -2.13 6.09
CA ALA A 132 -18.85 -2.09 6.11
C ALA A 132 -19.40 -3.41 6.65
N PRO A 133 -20.63 -3.45 7.20
CA PRO A 133 -21.26 -4.73 7.52
C PRO A 133 -21.24 -5.66 6.31
N ASP A 134 -20.86 -6.91 6.52
CA ASP A 134 -20.73 -7.89 5.44
C ASP A 134 -21.31 -9.23 5.89
N ILE A 135 -21.51 -10.14 4.94
CA ILE A 135 -22.18 -11.42 5.17
C ILE A 135 -21.24 -12.55 4.71
N ILE A 136 -21.07 -13.55 5.57
CA ILE A 136 -20.40 -14.79 5.19
C ILE A 136 -21.34 -15.56 4.25
N THR A 137 -20.92 -15.73 3.00
CA THR A 137 -21.81 -16.26 1.96
C THR A 137 -21.09 -17.14 0.95
N LEU A 138 -21.82 -18.12 0.41
CA LEU A 138 -21.37 -18.95 -0.71
C LEU A 138 -21.26 -18.19 -2.04
N ASP A 139 -21.86 -17.02 -2.15
CA ASP A 139 -21.78 -16.18 -3.36
C ASP A 139 -20.47 -15.38 -3.46
N ASN A 140 -19.72 -15.30 -2.38
CA ASN A 140 -18.44 -14.62 -2.32
C ASN A 140 -17.51 -15.35 -1.34
N CYS A 141 -17.12 -16.57 -1.68
CA CYS A 141 -16.32 -17.41 -0.79
C CYS A 141 -14.97 -17.82 -1.41
N VAL A 142 -13.98 -18.01 -0.55
CA VAL A 142 -12.65 -18.54 -0.93
C VAL A 142 -12.39 -19.92 -0.35
N SER A 143 -13.22 -20.34 0.60
CA SER A 143 -13.16 -21.66 1.19
C SER A 143 -14.56 -22.13 1.56
N VAL A 144 -14.87 -23.40 1.34
CA VAL A 144 -16.14 -24.00 1.74
C VAL A 144 -15.89 -25.42 2.24
N THR A 145 -16.43 -25.73 3.41
CA THR A 145 -16.42 -27.07 3.97
C THR A 145 -17.81 -27.70 3.83
N LEU A 146 -17.87 -28.80 3.09
CA LEU A 146 -19.08 -29.53 2.77
C LEU A 146 -19.07 -30.91 3.43
N PHE A 147 -20.22 -31.33 3.94
CA PHE A 147 -20.41 -32.63 4.56
C PHE A 147 -21.56 -33.40 3.89
N ILE A 148 -21.36 -34.69 3.68
CA ILE A 148 -22.41 -35.62 3.24
C ILE A 148 -22.85 -36.43 4.46
N PRO A 149 -24.09 -36.31 4.92
CA PRO A 149 -24.55 -37.04 6.09
C PRO A 149 -24.77 -38.54 5.83
N ASN A 150 -25.17 -38.90 4.63
CA ASN A 150 -25.41 -40.28 4.21
C ASN A 150 -25.27 -40.43 2.71
N VAL A 151 -24.86 -41.62 2.24
CA VAL A 151 -24.79 -42.00 0.84
C VAL A 151 -25.70 -43.16 0.57
N THR A 152 -26.65 -42.98 -0.34
CA THR A 152 -27.57 -44.05 -0.80
C THR A 152 -27.39 -44.23 -2.30
N GLU A 153 -27.53 -45.44 -2.80
CA GLU A 153 -27.48 -45.70 -4.23
C GLU A 153 -28.53 -44.87 -4.98
N GLY A 154 -28.08 -44.17 -6.04
CA GLY A 154 -28.89 -43.29 -6.85
C GLY A 154 -28.90 -41.82 -6.39
N ASP A 155 -28.34 -41.51 -5.19
CA ASP A 155 -28.22 -40.13 -4.76
C ASP A 155 -27.25 -39.35 -5.66
N SER A 156 -27.64 -38.13 -6.03
CA SER A 156 -26.81 -37.25 -6.85
C SER A 156 -26.16 -36.17 -6.00
N PHE A 157 -24.85 -36.17 -6.00
CA PHE A 157 -24.00 -35.19 -5.30
C PHE A 157 -23.35 -34.27 -6.32
N GLY A 158 -23.28 -32.98 -6.02
CA GLY A 158 -22.60 -32.06 -6.92
C GLY A 158 -22.55 -30.63 -6.40
N PHE A 159 -21.76 -29.82 -7.05
CA PHE A 159 -21.67 -28.38 -6.80
C PHE A 159 -21.28 -27.65 -8.10
N ILE A 160 -21.57 -26.38 -8.14
CA ILE A 160 -21.20 -25.50 -9.25
C ILE A 160 -20.21 -24.46 -8.71
N LEU A 161 -19.03 -24.35 -9.33
CA LEU A 161 -18.00 -23.38 -9.01
C LEU A 161 -18.05 -22.22 -10.02
N ASN A 162 -18.01 -20.99 -9.52
CA ASN A 162 -17.98 -19.75 -10.32
C ASN A 162 -19.07 -19.71 -11.42
N LYS A 163 -20.22 -20.33 -11.16
CA LYS A 163 -21.37 -20.43 -12.10
C LYS A 163 -21.03 -21.12 -13.45
N SER A 164 -19.83 -21.65 -13.62
CA SER A 164 -19.33 -22.21 -14.88
C SER A 164 -18.92 -23.68 -14.79
N VAL A 165 -18.21 -24.05 -13.74
CA VAL A 165 -17.70 -25.43 -13.59
C VAL A 165 -18.69 -26.24 -12.78
N ARG A 166 -19.36 -27.19 -13.44
CA ARG A 166 -20.29 -28.12 -12.80
C ARG A 166 -19.60 -29.44 -12.51
N VAL A 167 -19.58 -29.82 -11.25
CA VAL A 167 -19.10 -31.10 -10.76
C VAL A 167 -20.29 -31.90 -10.26
N SER A 168 -20.47 -33.16 -10.71
CA SER A 168 -21.56 -33.99 -10.25
C SER A 168 -21.23 -35.47 -10.34
N TYR A 169 -21.71 -36.23 -9.36
CA TYR A 169 -21.56 -37.67 -9.29
C TYR A 169 -22.83 -38.32 -8.73
N THR A 170 -23.25 -39.45 -9.31
CA THR A 170 -24.37 -40.25 -8.80
C THR A 170 -23.80 -41.49 -8.13
N ALA A 171 -24.14 -41.70 -6.88
CA ALA A 171 -23.66 -42.82 -6.10
C ALA A 171 -24.14 -44.16 -6.65
N VAL A 172 -23.24 -45.13 -6.65
CA VAL A 172 -23.50 -46.52 -7.05
C VAL A 172 -23.45 -47.45 -5.85
N THR A 173 -23.95 -48.65 -6.00
CA THR A 173 -23.95 -49.68 -4.95
C THR A 173 -22.54 -49.88 -4.39
N GLY A 174 -22.36 -49.71 -3.08
CA GLY A 174 -21.08 -49.91 -2.37
C GLY A 174 -20.21 -48.67 -2.23
N ASP A 175 -20.64 -47.51 -2.75
CA ASP A 175 -19.96 -46.25 -2.49
C ASP A 175 -20.11 -45.82 -1.03
N ASN A 176 -19.03 -45.32 -0.49
CA ASN A 176 -18.99 -44.62 0.79
C ASN A 176 -18.73 -43.12 0.57
N VAL A 177 -18.81 -42.31 1.63
CA VAL A 177 -18.63 -40.88 1.57
C VAL A 177 -17.28 -40.50 0.95
N GLU A 178 -16.20 -41.17 1.32
CA GLU A 178 -14.86 -40.89 0.80
C GLU A 178 -14.73 -41.22 -0.70
N ALA A 179 -15.39 -42.30 -1.16
CA ALA A 179 -15.44 -42.65 -2.58
C ALA A 179 -16.15 -41.56 -3.39
N VAL A 180 -17.29 -41.05 -2.89
CA VAL A 180 -18.02 -39.95 -3.52
C VAL A 180 -17.17 -38.69 -3.57
N TYR A 181 -16.53 -38.30 -2.46
CA TYR A 181 -15.63 -37.14 -2.46
C TYR A 181 -14.49 -37.29 -3.47
N SER A 182 -13.83 -38.44 -3.51
CA SER A 182 -12.74 -38.72 -4.45
C SER A 182 -13.18 -38.60 -5.90
N LYS A 183 -14.38 -39.06 -6.24
CA LYS A 183 -14.96 -38.95 -7.58
C LYS A 183 -15.31 -37.53 -7.96
N LEU A 184 -15.80 -36.73 -7.01
CA LEU A 184 -16.08 -35.30 -7.21
C LEU A 184 -14.78 -34.52 -7.40
N LEU A 185 -13.76 -34.76 -6.57
CA LEU A 185 -12.46 -34.09 -6.67
C LEU A 185 -11.76 -34.33 -7.99
N GLN A 186 -11.86 -35.53 -8.57
CA GLN A 186 -11.30 -35.85 -9.89
C GLN A 186 -11.90 -35.02 -11.04
N GLN A 187 -13.06 -34.42 -10.83
CA GLN A 187 -13.74 -33.58 -11.83
C GLN A 187 -13.42 -32.10 -11.69
N ILE A 188 -12.75 -31.70 -10.60
CA ILE A 188 -12.25 -30.32 -10.45
C ILE A 188 -11.01 -30.18 -11.33
N TYR A 189 -11.09 -29.37 -12.37
CA TYR A 189 -10.00 -29.04 -13.25
C TYR A 189 -9.86 -27.54 -13.40
N GLY A 190 -8.63 -27.09 -13.62
CA GLY A 190 -8.27 -25.68 -13.67
C GLY A 190 -7.55 -25.24 -12.38
N ASP A 191 -6.97 -24.05 -12.44
CA ASP A 191 -6.10 -23.53 -11.36
C ASP A 191 -6.86 -22.64 -10.36
N GLU A 192 -8.17 -22.44 -10.56
CA GLU A 192 -8.97 -21.52 -9.72
C GLU A 192 -9.40 -22.14 -8.39
N TRP A 193 -9.77 -23.42 -8.40
CA TRP A 193 -10.25 -24.14 -7.23
C TRP A 193 -9.46 -25.43 -7.01
N SER A 194 -9.18 -25.71 -5.76
CA SER A 194 -8.62 -26.98 -5.30
C SER A 194 -9.54 -27.60 -4.26
N GLY A 195 -9.54 -28.91 -4.18
CA GLY A 195 -10.33 -29.62 -3.19
C GLY A 195 -9.47 -30.65 -2.44
N SER A 196 -9.81 -30.86 -1.19
CA SER A 196 -9.19 -31.87 -0.32
C SER A 196 -10.23 -32.50 0.60
N ILE A 197 -9.89 -33.66 1.15
CA ILE A 197 -10.70 -34.32 2.19
C ILE A 197 -9.99 -34.08 3.51
N LEU A 198 -10.66 -33.44 4.46
CA LEU A 198 -10.13 -33.15 5.77
C LEU A 198 -11.16 -33.50 6.84
N ASP A 199 -10.76 -34.33 7.81
CA ASP A 199 -11.62 -34.76 8.92
C ASP A 199 -12.98 -35.30 8.48
N GLY A 200 -13.03 -36.05 7.36
CA GLY A 200 -14.24 -36.63 6.81
C GLY A 200 -15.17 -35.62 6.07
N ASN A 201 -14.68 -34.42 5.82
CA ASN A 201 -15.38 -33.37 5.09
C ASN A 201 -14.68 -33.06 3.76
N LEU A 202 -15.45 -32.60 2.79
CA LEU A 202 -14.93 -32.07 1.53
C LEU A 202 -14.63 -30.57 1.71
N VAL A 203 -13.37 -30.19 1.60
CA VAL A 203 -12.92 -28.80 1.69
C VAL A 203 -12.55 -28.31 0.29
N LEU A 204 -13.22 -27.29 -0.17
CA LEU A 204 -12.94 -26.60 -1.43
C LEU A 204 -12.26 -25.27 -1.11
N ASN A 205 -11.12 -24.99 -1.73
CA ASN A 205 -10.38 -23.76 -1.57
C ASN A 205 -10.13 -23.09 -2.92
N GLN A 206 -10.32 -21.79 -2.97
CA GLN A 206 -9.94 -20.97 -4.11
C GLN A 206 -8.46 -20.62 -4.04
N THR A 207 -7.78 -20.64 -5.18
CA THR A 207 -6.33 -20.39 -5.27
C THR A 207 -6.02 -18.92 -4.95
N ASP A 208 -6.81 -17.98 -5.50
CA ASP A 208 -6.66 -16.56 -5.16
C ASP A 208 -7.64 -16.17 -4.05
N ARG A 209 -7.12 -16.02 -2.84
CA ARG A 209 -7.92 -15.69 -1.66
C ARG A 209 -8.35 -14.21 -1.55
N ARG A 210 -7.92 -13.37 -2.48
CA ARG A 210 -8.29 -11.93 -2.48
C ARG A 210 -9.69 -11.69 -3.05
N TYR A 211 -10.12 -12.57 -3.94
CA TYR A 211 -11.40 -12.45 -4.63
C TYR A 211 -12.23 -13.69 -4.35
N GLY A 212 -13.40 -13.50 -3.80
CA GLY A 212 -14.31 -14.60 -3.58
C GLY A 212 -14.91 -15.13 -4.87
N GLY A 213 -15.10 -16.44 -4.93
CA GLY A 213 -15.87 -17.12 -5.97
C GLY A 213 -17.25 -17.53 -5.46
N THR A 214 -17.99 -18.19 -6.31
CA THR A 214 -19.34 -18.71 -5.99
C THR A 214 -19.31 -20.22 -5.92
N VAL A 215 -19.88 -20.78 -4.85
CA VAL A 215 -20.10 -22.23 -4.72
C VAL A 215 -21.58 -22.50 -4.50
N VAL A 216 -22.18 -23.30 -5.37
CA VAL A 216 -23.58 -23.70 -5.23
C VAL A 216 -23.62 -25.22 -5.07
N PRO A 217 -23.67 -25.74 -3.83
CA PRO A 217 -23.80 -27.17 -3.59
C PRO A 217 -25.23 -27.66 -3.86
N THR A 218 -25.39 -28.94 -4.17
CA THR A 218 -26.71 -29.59 -4.19
C THR A 218 -27.26 -29.76 -2.77
N GLU A 219 -28.56 -29.97 -2.62
CA GLU A 219 -29.24 -30.14 -1.32
C GLU A 219 -28.74 -31.36 -0.53
N THR A 220 -28.06 -32.28 -1.18
CA THR A 220 -27.45 -33.47 -0.56
C THR A 220 -26.23 -33.15 0.32
N PHE A 221 -25.68 -31.95 0.18
CA PHE A 221 -24.59 -31.45 1.02
C PHE A 221 -25.10 -30.60 2.18
N THR A 222 -24.48 -30.78 3.34
CA THR A 222 -24.58 -29.84 4.45
C THR A 222 -23.37 -28.92 4.41
N VAL A 223 -23.59 -27.60 4.36
CA VAL A 223 -22.53 -26.61 4.45
C VAL A 223 -22.17 -26.42 5.93
N ILE A 224 -20.94 -26.77 6.31
CA ILE A 224 -20.46 -26.64 7.68
C ILE A 224 -19.90 -25.24 7.92
N GLU A 225 -19.01 -24.81 7.02
CA GLU A 225 -18.27 -23.57 7.19
C GLU A 225 -18.01 -22.94 5.82
N VAL A 226 -18.02 -21.60 5.80
CA VAL A 226 -17.71 -20.79 4.61
C VAL A 226 -16.68 -19.75 5.01
N GLY A 227 -15.61 -19.63 4.22
CA GLY A 227 -14.62 -18.58 4.34
C GLY A 227 -14.88 -17.48 3.31
N THR A 228 -15.19 -16.28 3.76
CA THR A 228 -15.49 -15.12 2.91
C THR A 228 -14.40 -14.06 3.06
N PRO A 229 -13.84 -13.50 1.98
CA PRO A 229 -12.87 -12.41 2.05
C PRO A 229 -13.57 -11.11 2.43
N ILE A 230 -13.25 -10.58 3.59
CA ILE A 230 -13.84 -9.37 4.16
C ILE A 230 -12.81 -8.25 4.16
N LYS A 231 -13.22 -7.03 3.79
CA LYS A 231 -12.36 -5.85 3.79
C LYS A 231 -12.28 -5.23 5.17
N PHE A 232 -11.05 -5.12 5.68
CA PHE A 232 -10.73 -4.40 6.91
C PHE A 232 -9.92 -3.15 6.61
N VAL A 233 -10.14 -2.11 7.41
CA VAL A 233 -9.52 -0.79 7.28
C VAL A 233 -8.89 -0.41 8.61
N ALA A 234 -7.67 0.10 8.58
CA ALA A 234 -6.95 0.54 9.76
C ALA A 234 -7.70 1.64 10.51
N GLU A 235 -7.59 1.66 11.83
CA GLU A 235 -8.15 2.72 12.66
C GLU A 235 -7.34 4.01 12.53
N ASN A 236 -6.02 3.90 12.33
CA ASN A 236 -5.10 5.01 12.18
C ASN A 236 -4.68 5.23 10.72
N TYR A 237 -4.41 6.50 10.36
CA TYR A 237 -3.83 6.85 9.07
C TYR A 237 -2.35 6.45 8.99
N GLY A 238 -1.89 6.18 7.80
CA GLY A 238 -0.50 5.98 7.47
C GLY A 238 -0.20 4.63 6.82
N PRO A 239 1.03 4.43 6.37
CA PRO A 239 1.50 3.16 5.82
C PRO A 239 1.73 2.17 6.96
N LEU A 240 0.66 1.57 7.46
CA LEU A 240 0.74 0.46 8.40
C LEU A 240 1.09 -0.79 7.61
N ASP A 241 1.97 -1.61 8.17
CA ASP A 241 2.27 -2.92 7.60
C ASP A 241 1.18 -3.89 8.06
N PRO A 242 0.19 -4.23 7.22
CA PRO A 242 -0.90 -5.13 7.60
C PRO A 242 -0.43 -6.57 7.68
N LEU A 243 0.83 -6.81 7.97
CA LEU A 243 1.42 -8.14 8.04
C LEU A 243 0.77 -8.96 9.15
N LEU A 244 -0.37 -9.47 8.81
CA LEU A 244 -0.90 -10.69 9.37
C LEU A 244 0.03 -11.82 8.90
N LYS A 245 1.26 -11.84 9.40
CA LYS A 245 2.13 -12.99 9.24
C LYS A 245 1.45 -14.14 9.96
N ASN A 246 0.92 -15.08 9.19
CA ASN A 246 0.42 -16.37 9.63
C ASN A 246 -0.95 -16.40 10.33
N GLY A 247 -1.95 -15.67 9.84
CA GLY A 247 -3.35 -16.00 10.12
C GLY A 247 -3.79 -16.00 11.59
N ASN A 248 -3.07 -15.40 12.50
CA ASN A 248 -3.48 -15.26 13.89
C ASN A 248 -4.34 -14.00 14.04
N VAL A 249 -5.58 -14.13 13.66
CA VAL A 249 -6.64 -13.20 14.05
C VAL A 249 -7.12 -13.65 15.43
N TYR A 250 -6.97 -12.83 16.44
CA TYR A 250 -7.52 -13.06 17.77
C TYR A 250 -8.85 -12.35 17.94
#